data_88efe0e937499f733053ac1d0300e15c
#
_entry.id   88efe0e937499f733053ac1d0300e15c
#
_cell.length_a   1.000
_cell.length_b   1.000
_cell.length_c   1.000
_cell.angle_alpha   90.00
_cell.angle_beta   90.00
_cell.angle_gamma   90.00
#
_symmetry.space_group_name_H-M   'P 1'
#
loop_
_entity.id
_entity.type
_entity.pdbx_description
1 polymer ?
#
loop_
_entity_poly.entity_id
_entity_poly.type
_entity_poly.pdbx_seq_one_letter_code
_entity_poly.pdbx_strand_id
1 'polypeptide(L)'
;MAAVEIDGDNVVLKLGRMESAEAAHLHTISAPLTAVQSVEAVDDPWPALRGVKEVGTEIPGKNMIGTRRGEGFKDFCAVHKDGPAVIVTLDPAVSEYDRWVFSGDINDVPPGLTR
;
A
#
# COMPACT_ATOMS: atom_id res chain seq x y z
N MET A 1 -8.50 8.80 1.60
CA MET A 1 -8.22 7.43 2.00
C MET A 1 -7.83 6.61 0.79
N ALA A 2 -6.84 5.76 0.93
CA ALA A 2 -6.37 4.97 -0.21
C ALA A 2 -7.39 3.90 -0.59
N ALA A 3 -7.47 3.62 -1.87
CA ALA A 3 -8.34 2.58 -2.42
C ALA A 3 -7.65 1.91 -3.60
N VAL A 4 -7.93 0.63 -3.79
CA VAL A 4 -7.37 -0.14 -4.90
C VAL A 4 -8.42 -0.28 -5.98
N GLU A 5 -8.03 -0.03 -7.23
CA GLU A 5 -8.89 -0.19 -8.39
C GLU A 5 -8.17 -0.99 -9.47
N ILE A 6 -8.96 -1.66 -10.30
CA ILE A 6 -8.45 -2.34 -11.49
C ILE A 6 -8.67 -1.41 -12.68
N ASP A 7 -7.61 -1.17 -13.44
CA ASP A 7 -7.65 -0.35 -14.65
C ASP A 7 -6.99 -1.13 -15.79
N GLY A 8 -7.82 -1.78 -16.61
CA GLY A 8 -7.32 -2.65 -17.67
C GLY A 8 -6.50 -3.80 -17.10
N ASP A 9 -5.26 -3.90 -17.52
CA ASP A 9 -4.33 -4.95 -17.07
C ASP A 9 -3.54 -4.56 -15.83
N ASN A 10 -3.88 -3.42 -15.23
CA ASN A 10 -3.16 -2.89 -14.08
C ASN A 10 -4.03 -2.82 -12.84
N VAL A 11 -3.39 -2.90 -11.69
CA VAL A 11 -3.96 -2.56 -10.40
C VAL A 11 -3.39 -1.21 -9.98
N VAL A 12 -4.24 -0.33 -9.47
CA VAL A 12 -3.87 1.04 -9.11
C VAL A 12 -4.23 1.30 -7.67
N LEU A 13 -3.27 1.84 -6.92
CA LEU A 13 -3.52 2.35 -5.57
C LEU A 13 -3.79 3.84 -5.67
N LYS A 14 -5.02 4.23 -5.43
CA LYS A 14 -5.45 5.63 -5.48
C LYS A 14 -5.34 6.26 -4.11
N LEU A 15 -4.64 7.39 -4.05
CA LEU A 15 -4.46 8.17 -2.82
C LEU A 15 -5.40 9.38 -2.83
N GLY A 16 -5.86 9.77 -1.65
CA GLY A 16 -6.50 11.06 -1.49
C GLY A 16 -5.48 12.19 -1.63
N ARG A 17 -5.97 13.44 -1.72
CA ARG A 17 -5.09 14.60 -1.88
C ARG A 17 -4.09 14.74 -0.75
N MET A 18 -4.57 14.60 0.48
CA MET A 18 -3.71 14.72 1.66
C MET A 18 -2.68 13.60 1.70
N GLU A 19 -3.10 12.39 1.36
CA GLU A 19 -2.20 11.25 1.31
C GLU A 19 -1.11 11.43 0.27
N SER A 20 -1.43 11.95 -0.90
CA SER A 20 -0.44 12.23 -1.95
C SER A 20 0.58 13.25 -1.48
N ALA A 21 0.14 14.31 -0.81
CA ALA A 21 1.03 15.33 -0.27
C ALA A 21 1.91 14.76 0.84
N GLU A 22 1.32 13.99 1.76
CA GLU A 22 2.04 13.42 2.89
C GLU A 22 3.05 12.34 2.44
N ALA A 23 2.73 11.63 1.38
CA ALA A 23 3.62 10.63 0.80
C ALA A 23 4.78 11.25 0.02
N ALA A 24 4.68 12.52 -0.34
CA ALA A 24 5.61 13.17 -1.26
C ALA A 24 5.71 12.38 -2.58
N HIS A 25 4.58 11.82 -3.02
CA HIS A 25 4.50 10.95 -4.20
C HIS A 25 3.61 11.60 -5.25
N LEU A 26 4.21 12.01 -6.35
CA LEU A 26 3.54 12.76 -7.40
C LEU A 26 3.05 11.89 -8.56
N HIS A 27 3.36 10.60 -8.54
CA HIS A 27 3.00 9.67 -9.59
C HIS A 27 1.93 8.68 -9.12
N THR A 28 1.17 8.18 -10.08
CA THR A 28 0.21 7.11 -9.81
C THR A 28 0.96 5.85 -9.37
N ILE A 29 0.49 5.24 -8.29
CA ILE A 29 1.05 3.99 -7.81
C ILE A 29 0.28 2.86 -8.46
N SER A 30 0.96 2.08 -9.28
CA SER A 30 0.31 0.99 -10.02
C SER A 30 1.28 -0.17 -10.24
N ALA A 31 0.71 -1.30 -10.60
CA ALA A 31 1.46 -2.49 -10.98
C ALA A 31 0.61 -3.32 -11.96
N PRO A 32 1.25 -4.20 -12.74
CA PRO A 32 0.47 -5.15 -13.53
C PRO A 32 -0.35 -6.06 -12.61
N LEU A 33 -1.57 -6.41 -13.03
CA LEU A 33 -2.41 -7.36 -12.28
C LEU A 33 -1.66 -8.67 -12.00
N THR A 34 -0.84 -9.10 -12.94
CA THR A 34 -0.06 -10.33 -12.81
C THR A 34 1.01 -10.25 -11.71
N ALA A 35 1.34 -9.05 -11.25
CA ALA A 35 2.30 -8.86 -10.16
C ALA A 35 1.70 -9.20 -8.80
N VAL A 36 0.37 -9.20 -8.67
CA VAL A 36 -0.28 -9.44 -7.38
C VAL A 36 -0.10 -10.90 -6.98
N GLN A 37 0.59 -11.13 -5.87
CA GLN A 37 0.83 -12.46 -5.33
C GLN A 37 -0.17 -12.84 -4.27
N SER A 38 -0.55 -11.88 -3.43
CA SER A 38 -1.55 -12.12 -2.39
C SER A 38 -2.19 -10.81 -1.94
N VAL A 39 -3.39 -10.93 -1.39
CA VAL A 39 -4.12 -9.83 -0.76
C VAL A 39 -4.63 -10.37 0.57
N GLU A 40 -4.28 -9.72 1.66
CA GLU A 40 -4.69 -10.18 2.99
C GLU A 40 -5.18 -9.03 3.86
N ALA A 41 -6.10 -9.35 4.75
CA ALA A 41 -6.61 -8.42 5.73
C ALA A 41 -5.84 -8.56 7.04
N VAL A 42 -5.59 -7.44 7.72
CA VAL A 42 -5.04 -7.42 9.07
C VAL A 42 -5.88 -6.49 9.93
N ASP A 43 -5.97 -6.78 11.23
CA ASP A 43 -6.75 -5.95 12.15
C ASP A 43 -6.01 -4.68 12.54
N ASP A 44 -4.68 -4.71 12.53
CA ASP A 44 -3.82 -3.59 12.85
C ASP A 44 -2.61 -3.60 11.91
N PRO A 45 -2.43 -2.53 11.12
CA PRO A 45 -1.32 -2.50 10.17
C PRO A 45 0.05 -2.25 10.80
N TRP A 46 0.11 -1.64 11.98
CA TRP A 46 1.39 -1.19 12.54
C TRP A 46 2.41 -2.31 12.75
N PRO A 47 2.05 -3.46 13.30
CA PRO A 47 3.01 -4.57 13.41
C PRO A 47 3.47 -5.12 12.06
N ALA A 48 2.71 -4.88 11.00
CA ALA A 48 3.06 -5.35 9.66
C ALA A 48 4.04 -4.42 8.93
N LEU A 49 4.20 -3.17 9.41
CA LEU A 49 5.15 -2.23 8.82
C LEU A 49 6.57 -2.71 9.11
N ARG A 50 7.42 -2.59 8.11
CA ARG A 50 8.80 -3.07 8.20
C ARG A 50 9.77 -2.03 7.65
N GLY A 51 11.02 -2.13 8.07
CA GLY A 51 12.03 -1.17 7.64
C GLY A 51 11.85 0.20 8.26
N VAL A 52 12.36 1.22 7.58
CA VAL A 52 12.30 2.61 8.02
C VAL A 52 11.72 3.49 6.94
N LYS A 53 11.15 4.61 7.35
CA LYS A 53 10.63 5.59 6.39
C LYS A 53 11.77 6.15 5.54
N GLU A 54 11.59 6.08 4.22
CA GLU A 54 12.50 6.69 3.27
C GLU A 54 11.98 8.06 2.82
N VAL A 55 10.70 8.09 2.42
CA VAL A 55 10.04 9.30 1.93
C VAL A 55 8.61 9.30 2.45
N GLY A 56 8.12 10.46 2.86
CA GLY A 56 6.74 10.63 3.28
C GLY A 56 6.62 11.17 4.69
N THR A 57 5.50 10.89 5.33
CA THR A 57 5.15 11.37 6.66
C THR A 57 4.90 10.19 7.59
N GLU A 58 5.56 10.20 8.74
CA GLU A 58 5.31 9.20 9.77
C GLU A 58 5.11 9.87 11.11
N ILE A 59 3.93 9.64 11.70
CA ILE A 59 3.62 10.04 13.08
C ILE A 59 3.20 8.76 13.79
N PRO A 60 4.05 8.18 14.64
CA PRO A 60 3.78 6.88 15.26
C PRO A 60 2.40 6.82 15.92
N GLY A 61 1.65 5.77 15.62
CA GLY A 61 0.30 5.56 16.10
C GLY A 61 -0.78 6.39 15.42
N LYS A 62 -0.41 7.32 14.53
CA LYS A 62 -1.37 8.18 13.82
C LYS A 62 -1.39 7.92 12.33
N ASN A 63 -0.26 8.07 11.66
CA ASN A 63 -0.19 7.74 10.24
C ASN A 63 1.24 7.43 9.79
N MET A 64 1.31 6.61 8.75
CA MET A 64 2.51 6.39 7.97
C MET A 64 2.09 6.41 6.51
N ILE A 65 2.39 7.50 5.83
CA ILE A 65 2.02 7.70 4.43
C ILE A 65 3.30 7.93 3.64
N GLY A 66 3.66 6.97 2.82
CA GLY A 66 4.86 7.08 1.99
C GLY A 66 5.58 5.75 1.85
N THR A 67 6.86 5.83 1.56
CA THR A 67 7.71 4.68 1.28
C THR A 67 8.52 4.28 2.51
N ARG A 68 8.53 2.99 2.78
CA ARG A 68 9.42 2.38 3.78
C ARG A 68 10.37 1.44 3.06
N ARG A 69 11.60 1.45 3.50
CA ARG A 69 12.65 0.63 2.90
C ARG A 69 13.44 -0.10 3.97
N GLY A 70 13.88 -1.29 3.62
CA GLY A 70 14.84 -2.05 4.40
C GLY A 70 15.77 -2.78 3.46
N GLU A 71 16.52 -3.73 4.01
CA GLU A 71 17.43 -4.53 3.22
C GLU A 71 16.64 -5.49 2.34
N GLY A 72 16.72 -5.29 1.02
CA GLY A 72 16.09 -6.17 0.05
C GLY A 72 14.61 -5.95 -0.19
N PHE A 73 14.01 -4.87 0.36
CA PHE A 73 12.60 -4.60 0.09
C PHE A 73 12.27 -3.11 0.11
N LYS A 74 11.14 -2.78 -0.52
CA LYS A 74 10.59 -1.43 -0.56
C LYS A 74 9.06 -1.54 -0.55
N ASP A 75 8.42 -0.93 0.44
CA ASP A 75 6.97 -0.96 0.61
C ASP A 75 6.37 0.43 0.49
N PHE A 76 5.15 0.51 -0.06
CA PHE A 76 4.37 1.74 0.00
C PHE A 76 3.29 1.59 1.06
N CYS A 77 3.16 2.61 1.92
CA CYS A 77 2.23 2.59 3.03
C CYS A 77 1.28 3.78 2.97
N ALA A 78 0.02 3.53 3.26
CA ALA A 78 -1.00 4.56 3.43
C ALA A 78 -1.85 4.18 4.64
N VAL A 79 -1.24 4.26 5.81
CA VAL A 79 -1.79 3.77 7.07
C VAL A 79 -2.23 4.93 7.93
N HIS A 80 -3.47 4.89 8.40
CA HIS A 80 -4.09 5.89 9.28
C HIS A 80 -4.56 5.20 10.55
N LYS A 81 -4.00 5.56 11.70
CA LYS A 81 -4.36 5.02 13.01
C LYS A 81 -4.27 3.49 13.04
N ASP A 82 -4.79 2.88 14.09
CA ASP A 82 -5.01 1.44 14.15
C ASP A 82 -6.35 1.10 13.48
N GLY A 83 -6.64 -0.17 13.32
CA GLY A 83 -7.86 -0.65 12.70
C GLY A 83 -7.57 -1.51 11.47
N PRO A 84 -8.60 -1.91 10.74
CA PRO A 84 -8.42 -2.83 9.63
C PRO A 84 -7.56 -2.22 8.51
N ALA A 85 -6.75 -3.07 7.92
CA ALA A 85 -5.90 -2.70 6.80
C ALA A 85 -5.76 -3.87 5.84
N VAL A 86 -5.24 -3.56 4.66
CA VAL A 86 -5.03 -4.53 3.59
C VAL A 86 -3.56 -4.52 3.22
N ILE A 87 -3.01 -5.71 3.00
CA ILE A 87 -1.65 -5.89 2.51
C ILE A 87 -1.73 -6.56 1.15
N VAL A 88 -1.25 -5.87 0.13
CA VAL A 88 -1.10 -6.42 -1.23
C VAL A 88 0.37 -6.73 -1.44
N THR A 89 0.68 -8.02 -1.60
CA THR A 89 2.04 -8.45 -1.88
C THR A 89 2.24 -8.55 -3.37
N LEU A 90 3.32 -7.96 -3.86
CA LEU A 90 3.61 -7.81 -5.27
C LEU A 90 4.93 -8.48 -5.64
N ASP A 91 5.05 -8.86 -6.91
CA ASP A 91 6.29 -9.37 -7.46
C ASP A 91 7.25 -8.20 -7.72
N PRO A 92 8.37 -8.10 -7.00
CA PRO A 92 9.29 -6.97 -7.16
C PRO A 92 10.00 -6.96 -8.51
N ALA A 93 9.97 -8.06 -9.25
CA ALA A 93 10.57 -8.12 -10.58
C ALA A 93 9.80 -7.27 -11.60
N VAL A 94 8.50 -7.04 -11.36
CA VAL A 94 7.63 -6.31 -12.29
C VAL A 94 6.86 -5.18 -11.61
N SER A 95 7.18 -4.87 -10.35
CA SER A 95 6.55 -3.79 -9.59
C SER A 95 7.62 -2.95 -8.91
N GLU A 96 7.34 -1.68 -8.73
CA GLU A 96 8.22 -0.75 -8.00
C GLU A 96 8.32 -1.13 -6.52
N TYR A 97 7.26 -1.70 -5.96
CA TYR A 97 7.17 -2.03 -4.53
C TYR A 97 7.00 -3.53 -4.32
N ASP A 98 7.47 -4.00 -3.17
CA ASP A 98 7.25 -5.38 -2.73
C ASP A 98 5.85 -5.54 -2.14
N ARG A 99 5.35 -4.49 -1.44
CA ARG A 99 4.01 -4.51 -0.84
C ARG A 99 3.40 -3.13 -0.84
N TRP A 100 2.07 -3.12 -0.87
CA TRP A 100 1.27 -1.96 -0.49
C TRP A 100 0.56 -2.31 0.82
N VAL A 101 0.67 -1.45 1.83
CA VAL A 101 -0.03 -1.60 3.10
C VAL A 101 -0.90 -0.36 3.29
N PHE A 102 -2.21 -0.53 3.32
CA PHE A 102 -3.10 0.62 3.43
C PHE A 102 -4.30 0.34 4.32
N SER A 103 -4.73 1.35 5.07
CA SER A 103 -5.91 1.28 5.91
C SER A 103 -7.15 1.12 5.04
N GLY A 104 -8.03 0.21 5.40
CA GLY A 104 -9.26 -0.06 4.68
C GLY A 104 -9.78 -1.46 4.94
N ASP A 105 -10.92 -1.76 4.33
CA ASP A 105 -11.60 -3.04 4.46
C ASP A 105 -11.28 -3.90 3.22
N ILE A 106 -10.92 -5.15 3.45
CA ILE A 106 -10.63 -6.08 2.34
C ILE A 106 -11.87 -6.28 1.44
N ASN A 107 -13.06 -6.07 1.98
CA ASN A 107 -14.29 -6.17 1.19
C ASN A 107 -14.42 -5.05 0.15
N ASP A 108 -13.67 -3.96 0.31
CA ASP A 108 -13.66 -2.86 -0.65
C ASP A 108 -12.62 -3.08 -1.76
N VAL A 109 -11.84 -4.15 -1.67
CA VAL A 109 -10.87 -4.50 -2.70
C VAL A 109 -11.60 -5.21 -3.84
N PRO A 110 -11.31 -4.86 -5.11
CA PRO A 110 -11.97 -5.51 -6.24
C PRO A 110 -11.80 -7.03 -6.20
N PRO A 111 -12.88 -7.80 -6.43
CA PRO A 111 -12.83 -9.28 -6.37
C PRO A 111 -11.80 -9.91 -7.30
N GLY A 112 -11.46 -9.25 -8.39
CA GLY A 112 -10.48 -9.76 -9.35
C GLY A 112 -9.06 -9.83 -8.81
N LEU A 113 -8.76 -9.22 -7.65
CA LEU A 113 -7.44 -9.27 -7.02
C LEU A 113 -7.31 -10.45 -6.07
N THR A 114 -8.41 -10.89 -5.46
CA THR A 114 -8.41 -12.01 -4.52
C THR A 114 -8.60 -13.30 -5.29
N ARG A 115 -7.72 -14.25 -5.04
CA ARG A 115 -7.78 -15.54 -5.71
C ARG A 115 -7.92 -16.66 -4.72
#